data_6f92a316993a6f728af0da27b4780cda
#
_entry.id   6f92a316993a6f728af0da27b4780cda
#
_cell.length_a   1.000
_cell.length_b   1.000
_cell.length_c   1.000
_cell.angle_alpha   90.00
_cell.angle_beta   90.00
_cell.angle_gamma   90.00
#
_symmetry.space_group_name_H-M   'P 1'
#
loop_
_entity.id
_entity.type
_entity.pdbx_description
1 polymer ?
#
loop_
_entity_poly.entity_id
_entity_poly.type
_entity_poly.pdbx_seq_one_letter_code
_entity_poly.pdbx_strand_id
1 'polypeptide(L)'
;MQLARSFLVPGPIWPVRWLTTAALSAVIACGCATESAPQPPHITPAAFEHGSAAQSASWPAQDWYRGFGSDELNEFVDLAVRDNTDLTGARERVAQADARARQAGAAILPKVSLDGNATYLAGHSQQGGGHELDWFAMLSASYEVDFWGKNRATADASRLQAGASRAERDTVALTILGGVADEYFQVLALRERLAIARSNRDAAQKILAAVQARFDAGVASPTELASQKAAWYTAQIAISDFEQLEMEARAALALLLGRPPENFDVRADNLDSLREPVVAAGLPSELLTRRPDVVVAEANLSAAHANLTAARAAMFPNLTLTAAAGVQNPALPATVLTIPGVGPSYAAIASLTQPIFDHGRLAAQRDEALAREQELLAGYRAAIIASLVDVEKALAAVQHLNAVREFQQGSVAESERAFVGAQLRYQRGSGDFLTLLESQRTLYAARDQFAQYRLARLQALVALCKALGGGWDASSSAMQWPQATPAAGSARNAASP
;
A
#
# COMPACT_ATOMS: atom_id res chain seq x y z
N MET A 1 -20.68 64.99 79.84
CA MET A 1 -20.04 66.15 79.15
C MET A 1 -19.34 65.63 77.96
N GLN A 2 -19.80 66.09 76.77
CA GLN A 2 -19.15 66.11 75.36
C GLN A 2 -18.56 64.83 74.80
N LEU A 3 -19.24 64.19 73.83
CA LEU A 3 -19.20 64.38 72.35
C LEU A 3 -17.79 64.23 71.71
N ALA A 4 -17.57 63.17 71.05
CA ALA A 4 -16.68 63.10 69.83
C ALA A 4 -17.33 62.28 68.72
N ARG A 5 -17.68 62.93 67.66
CA ARG A 5 -18.15 62.36 66.40
C ARG A 5 -16.96 61.78 65.64
N SER A 6 -17.05 60.52 65.18
CA SER A 6 -16.11 59.91 64.24
C SER A 6 -16.64 60.08 62.82
N PHE A 7 -15.83 60.68 61.94
CA PHE A 7 -16.03 60.79 60.49
C PHE A 7 -15.71 59.46 59.80
N LEU A 8 -16.66 58.89 59.12
CA LEU A 8 -16.45 57.83 58.13
C LEU A 8 -16.13 58.49 56.75
N VAL A 9 -14.94 58.26 56.27
CA VAL A 9 -14.53 58.59 54.88
C VAL A 9 -14.85 57.40 53.99
N PRO A 10 -15.63 57.54 52.91
CA PRO A 10 -15.81 56.45 51.98
C PRO A 10 -14.57 56.35 51.05
N GLY A 11 -13.85 55.23 51.10
CA GLY A 11 -12.78 54.92 50.18
C GLY A 11 -13.34 54.63 48.73
N PRO A 12 -12.57 54.89 47.65
CA PRO A 12 -13.03 54.71 46.27
C PRO A 12 -13.15 53.23 45.96
N ILE A 13 -14.35 52.79 45.59
CA ILE A 13 -14.62 51.47 45.02
C ILE A 13 -14.09 51.49 43.58
N TRP A 14 -12.84 51.03 43.36
CA TRP A 14 -12.31 50.81 42.02
C TRP A 14 -13.03 49.64 41.37
N PRO A 15 -13.42 49.71 40.10
CA PRO A 15 -14.19 48.66 39.48
C PRO A 15 -13.30 47.46 39.09
N VAL A 16 -13.29 46.46 39.95
CA VAL A 16 -12.64 45.15 39.70
C VAL A 16 -13.21 44.45 38.44
N ARG A 17 -14.37 44.92 37.96
CA ARG A 17 -15.07 44.34 36.79
C ARG A 17 -14.33 44.53 35.43
N TRP A 18 -13.45 45.52 35.28
CA TRP A 18 -12.71 45.75 34.00
C TRP A 18 -11.45 44.92 33.89
N LEU A 19 -10.83 44.50 34.97
CA LEU A 19 -9.64 43.64 34.93
C LEU A 19 -9.99 42.18 34.61
N THR A 20 -11.16 41.70 35.03
CA THR A 20 -11.61 40.33 34.74
C THR A 20 -12.05 40.16 33.29
N THR A 21 -12.66 41.18 32.68
CA THR A 21 -13.04 41.14 31.24
C THR A 21 -11.85 41.30 30.31
N ALA A 22 -10.85 42.10 30.63
CA ALA A 22 -9.62 42.23 29.85
C ALA A 22 -8.74 40.98 29.89
N ALA A 23 -8.65 40.29 31.05
CA ALA A 23 -7.94 39.04 31.19
C ALA A 23 -8.62 37.89 30.40
N LEU A 24 -9.95 37.83 30.38
CA LEU A 24 -10.72 36.84 29.64
C LEU A 24 -10.60 37.08 28.12
N SER A 25 -10.56 38.34 27.67
CA SER A 25 -10.38 38.70 26.23
C SER A 25 -8.96 38.39 25.71
N ALA A 26 -7.92 38.55 26.56
CA ALA A 26 -6.53 38.25 26.21
C ALA A 26 -6.29 36.74 26.02
N VAL A 27 -6.96 35.89 26.83
CA VAL A 27 -6.86 34.43 26.68
C VAL A 27 -7.55 33.94 25.42
N ILE A 28 -8.62 34.60 24.97
CA ILE A 28 -9.33 34.22 23.72
C ILE A 28 -8.55 34.63 22.48
N ALA A 29 -7.74 35.69 22.53
CA ALA A 29 -6.99 36.17 21.37
C ALA A 29 -5.69 35.37 21.07
N CYS A 30 -5.15 34.62 22.01
CA CYS A 30 -3.94 33.82 21.82
C CYS A 30 -4.16 32.42 21.22
N GLY A 31 -5.41 32.02 20.98
CA GLY A 31 -5.78 30.63 20.64
C GLY A 31 -5.82 30.26 19.15
N CYS A 32 -5.55 31.16 18.21
CA CYS A 32 -5.77 30.90 16.77
C CYS A 32 -4.53 31.05 15.88
N ALA A 33 -3.36 30.65 16.33
CA ALA A 33 -2.26 30.37 15.42
C ALA A 33 -2.38 28.91 14.94
N THR A 34 -3.25 28.65 13.97
CA THR A 34 -3.19 27.41 13.20
C THR A 34 -1.89 27.44 12.38
N GLU A 35 -0.90 26.74 12.87
CA GLU A 35 0.34 26.52 12.13
C GLU A 35 -0.04 25.76 10.83
N SER A 36 0.36 26.29 9.68
CA SER A 36 0.08 25.68 8.39
C SER A 36 0.70 24.29 8.34
N ALA A 37 0.00 23.34 7.74
CA ALA A 37 0.57 22.02 7.47
C ALA A 37 1.91 22.16 6.74
N PRO A 38 2.89 21.28 7.02
CA PRO A 38 4.19 21.31 6.34
C PRO A 38 3.99 21.27 4.82
N GLN A 39 4.54 22.28 4.12
CA GLN A 39 4.45 22.32 2.67
C GLN A 39 5.33 21.25 2.03
N PRO A 40 4.90 20.65 0.89
CA PRO A 40 5.70 19.69 0.17
C PRO A 40 7.03 20.32 -0.22
N PRO A 41 8.13 19.62 -0.08
CA PRO A 41 9.44 20.14 -0.46
C PRO A 41 9.53 20.32 -1.99
N HIS A 42 10.05 21.46 -2.46
CA HIS A 42 10.35 21.71 -3.88
C HIS A 42 11.57 20.88 -4.32
N ILE A 43 11.39 19.56 -4.53
CA ILE A 43 12.47 18.63 -4.89
C ILE A 43 12.29 18.14 -6.34
N THR A 44 11.13 18.39 -6.94
CA THR A 44 10.81 17.87 -8.29
C THR A 44 11.58 18.64 -9.36
N PRO A 45 12.38 17.95 -10.23
CA PRO A 45 13.02 18.57 -11.38
C PRO A 45 11.99 19.04 -12.40
N ALA A 46 12.38 19.93 -13.31
CA ALA A 46 11.50 20.44 -14.36
C ALA A 46 11.15 19.40 -15.44
N ALA A 47 12.06 18.44 -15.68
CA ALA A 47 11.88 17.35 -16.65
C ALA A 47 12.66 16.12 -16.22
N PHE A 48 12.30 14.95 -16.74
CA PHE A 48 13.09 13.71 -16.63
C PHE A 48 14.30 13.78 -17.56
N GLU A 49 15.46 13.30 -17.12
CA GLU A 49 16.71 13.27 -17.90
C GLU A 49 16.58 12.36 -19.14
N HIS A 50 15.94 11.20 -18.98
CA HIS A 50 15.71 10.22 -20.04
C HIS A 50 14.31 10.35 -20.67
N GLY A 51 13.57 11.42 -20.34
CA GLY A 51 12.25 11.71 -20.90
C GLY A 51 12.36 12.32 -22.31
N SER A 52 11.47 11.90 -23.24
CA SER A 52 11.37 12.53 -24.55
C SER A 52 10.60 13.85 -24.45
N ALA A 53 11.26 14.95 -24.74
CA ALA A 53 10.69 16.32 -24.71
C ALA A 53 9.60 16.59 -25.77
N ALA A 54 9.34 15.64 -26.69
CA ALA A 54 8.59 15.90 -27.92
C ALA A 54 7.18 15.25 -27.98
N GLN A 55 6.73 14.58 -26.93
CA GLN A 55 5.40 13.96 -26.97
C GLN A 55 4.49 14.58 -25.92
N SER A 56 3.35 15.08 -26.35
CA SER A 56 2.20 15.35 -25.47
C SER A 56 1.93 14.07 -24.69
N ALA A 57 2.40 14.04 -23.44
CA ALA A 57 2.44 12.85 -22.63
C ALA A 57 1.01 12.38 -22.35
N SER A 58 0.64 11.23 -22.88
CA SER A 58 -0.48 10.50 -22.35
C SER A 58 0.03 9.57 -21.24
N TRP A 59 -0.35 9.85 -20.02
CA TRP A 59 -0.13 8.96 -18.90
C TRP A 59 -0.72 7.57 -19.18
N PRO A 60 -0.17 6.49 -18.60
CA PRO A 60 -0.78 5.18 -18.72
C PRO A 60 -2.25 5.23 -18.29
N ALA A 61 -3.13 4.59 -19.06
CA ALA A 61 -4.51 4.39 -18.65
C ALA A 61 -4.58 3.37 -17.50
N GLN A 62 -5.68 3.33 -16.74
CA GLN A 62 -5.87 2.36 -15.66
C GLN A 62 -5.81 0.90 -16.15
N ASP A 63 -6.17 0.67 -17.40
CA ASP A 63 -6.12 -0.62 -18.08
C ASP A 63 -4.89 -0.79 -18.99
N TRP A 64 -3.76 -0.16 -18.63
CA TRP A 64 -2.51 -0.15 -19.38
C TRP A 64 -2.05 -1.55 -19.84
N TYR A 65 -2.37 -2.60 -19.08
CA TYR A 65 -2.04 -3.99 -19.41
C TYR A 65 -2.74 -4.49 -20.69
N ARG A 66 -3.87 -3.90 -21.08
CA ARG A 66 -4.55 -4.21 -22.34
C ARG A 66 -3.73 -3.78 -23.57
N GLY A 67 -2.85 -2.80 -23.38
CA GLY A 67 -1.93 -2.35 -24.44
C GLY A 67 -0.98 -3.44 -24.95
N PHE A 68 -0.75 -4.50 -24.17
CA PHE A 68 0.03 -5.66 -24.60
C PHE A 68 -0.73 -6.60 -25.57
N GLY A 69 -2.02 -6.40 -25.78
CA GLY A 69 -2.81 -7.10 -26.81
C GLY A 69 -3.06 -8.58 -26.51
N SER A 70 -2.99 -9.00 -25.26
CA SER A 70 -3.26 -10.37 -24.82
C SER A 70 -4.57 -10.45 -24.03
N ASP A 71 -5.56 -11.15 -24.59
CA ASP A 71 -6.83 -11.40 -23.90
C ASP A 71 -6.63 -12.28 -22.65
N GLU A 72 -5.67 -13.22 -22.73
CA GLU A 72 -5.33 -14.08 -21.61
C GLU A 72 -4.73 -13.30 -20.44
N LEU A 73 -3.85 -12.33 -20.72
CA LEU A 73 -3.33 -11.42 -19.70
C LEU A 73 -4.48 -10.62 -19.06
N ASN A 74 -5.43 -10.14 -19.86
CA ASN A 74 -6.59 -9.43 -19.36
C ASN A 74 -7.44 -10.30 -18.42
N GLU A 75 -7.69 -11.57 -18.79
CA GLU A 75 -8.37 -12.54 -17.94
C GLU A 75 -7.62 -12.78 -16.62
N PHE A 76 -6.29 -12.91 -16.67
CA PHE A 76 -5.48 -13.11 -15.46
C PHE A 76 -5.48 -11.90 -14.55
N VAL A 77 -5.42 -10.69 -15.09
CA VAL A 77 -5.56 -9.46 -14.32
C VAL A 77 -6.93 -9.40 -13.63
N ASP A 78 -8.02 -9.70 -14.35
CA ASP A 78 -9.37 -9.71 -13.77
C ASP A 78 -9.50 -10.76 -12.66
N LEU A 79 -8.87 -11.93 -12.82
CA LEU A 79 -8.80 -12.96 -11.80
C LEU A 79 -8.02 -12.49 -10.56
N ALA A 80 -6.83 -11.91 -10.75
CA ALA A 80 -6.01 -11.42 -9.65
C ALA A 80 -6.74 -10.33 -8.85
N VAL A 81 -7.38 -9.38 -9.53
CA VAL A 81 -8.18 -8.33 -8.87
C VAL A 81 -9.29 -8.92 -8.01
N ARG A 82 -9.91 -10.02 -8.44
CA ARG A 82 -11.01 -10.66 -7.72
C ARG A 82 -10.55 -11.57 -6.59
N ASP A 83 -9.57 -12.43 -6.85
CA ASP A 83 -9.28 -13.61 -6.04
C ASP A 83 -7.95 -13.51 -5.27
N ASN A 84 -7.09 -12.51 -5.55
CA ASN A 84 -5.79 -12.36 -4.89
C ASN A 84 -5.97 -12.08 -3.39
N THR A 85 -5.25 -12.85 -2.56
CA THR A 85 -5.37 -12.81 -1.09
C THR A 85 -4.78 -11.53 -0.48
N ASP A 86 -3.70 -10.98 -1.04
CA ASP A 86 -3.07 -9.77 -0.53
C ASP A 86 -3.94 -8.55 -0.79
N LEU A 87 -4.58 -8.50 -1.96
CA LEU A 87 -5.53 -7.45 -2.31
C LEU A 87 -6.80 -7.54 -1.43
N THR A 88 -7.26 -8.75 -1.14
CA THR A 88 -8.36 -8.97 -0.19
C THR A 88 -7.96 -8.48 1.20
N GLY A 89 -6.76 -8.84 1.69
CA GLY A 89 -6.22 -8.33 2.95
C GLY A 89 -6.10 -6.79 2.97
N ALA A 90 -5.70 -6.17 1.86
CA ALA A 90 -5.63 -4.72 1.74
C ALA A 90 -7.03 -4.06 1.81
N ARG A 91 -8.05 -4.66 1.20
CA ARG A 91 -9.46 -4.19 1.32
C ARG A 91 -9.95 -4.24 2.76
N GLU A 92 -9.65 -5.31 3.48
CA GLU A 92 -10.04 -5.44 4.90
C GLU A 92 -9.29 -4.46 5.80
N ARG A 93 -8.03 -4.11 5.48
CA ARG A 93 -7.31 -3.03 6.19
C ARG A 93 -7.99 -1.66 6.00
N VAL A 94 -8.52 -1.37 4.82
CA VAL A 94 -9.32 -0.17 4.57
C VAL A 94 -10.59 -0.20 5.44
N ALA A 95 -11.32 -1.31 5.48
CA ALA A 95 -12.51 -1.44 6.32
C ALA A 95 -12.20 -1.23 7.82
N GLN A 96 -11.06 -1.74 8.30
CA GLN A 96 -10.57 -1.51 9.66
C GLN A 96 -10.25 -0.02 9.90
N ALA A 97 -9.56 0.63 8.97
CA ALA A 97 -9.20 2.05 9.07
C ALA A 97 -10.45 2.94 9.06
N ASP A 98 -11.43 2.64 8.22
CA ASP A 98 -12.73 3.33 8.19
C ASP A 98 -13.51 3.14 9.50
N ALA A 99 -13.46 1.97 10.10
CA ALA A 99 -14.06 1.71 11.42
C ALA A 99 -13.38 2.52 12.53
N ARG A 100 -12.03 2.60 12.51
CA ARG A 100 -11.26 3.43 13.45
C ARG A 100 -11.58 4.93 13.28
N ALA A 101 -11.73 5.40 12.04
CA ALA A 101 -12.12 6.79 11.77
C ALA A 101 -13.52 7.10 12.31
N ARG A 102 -14.49 6.18 12.17
CA ARG A 102 -15.81 6.32 12.81
C ARG A 102 -15.73 6.30 14.33
N GLN A 103 -14.91 5.42 14.91
CA GLN A 103 -14.69 5.34 16.35
C GLN A 103 -14.09 6.65 16.90
N ALA A 104 -13.05 7.19 16.23
CA ALA A 104 -12.47 8.47 16.64
C ALA A 104 -13.46 9.63 16.48
N GLY A 105 -14.24 9.63 15.39
CA GLY A 105 -15.31 10.62 15.18
C GLY A 105 -16.43 10.57 16.22
N ALA A 106 -16.68 9.42 16.84
CA ALA A 106 -17.69 9.29 17.88
C ALA A 106 -17.33 10.11 19.16
N ALA A 107 -16.03 10.38 19.41
CA ALA A 107 -15.59 11.19 20.52
C ALA A 107 -16.03 12.68 20.44
N ILE A 108 -16.46 13.14 19.25
CA ILE A 108 -17.00 14.50 19.04
C ILE A 108 -18.45 14.62 19.51
N LEU A 109 -19.13 13.51 19.74
CA LEU A 109 -20.54 13.44 20.11
C LEU A 109 -20.70 13.03 21.58
N PRO A 110 -21.84 13.38 22.24
CA PRO A 110 -22.13 12.91 23.58
C PRO A 110 -22.21 11.37 23.63
N LYS A 111 -21.58 10.80 24.66
CA LYS A 111 -21.72 9.38 25.00
C LYS A 111 -22.90 9.21 25.95
N VAL A 112 -23.83 8.31 25.64
CA VAL A 112 -24.96 7.92 26.50
C VAL A 112 -24.74 6.50 26.97
N SER A 113 -24.85 6.27 28.29
CA SER A 113 -24.74 4.94 28.89
C SER A 113 -25.86 4.71 29.91
N LEU A 114 -26.23 3.46 30.08
CA LEU A 114 -27.05 3.01 31.21
C LEU A 114 -26.11 2.31 32.20
N ASP A 115 -26.02 2.88 33.37
CA ASP A 115 -25.14 2.40 34.45
C ASP A 115 -26.01 1.84 35.58
N GLY A 116 -25.74 0.62 36.03
CA GLY A 116 -26.40 -0.03 37.12
C GLY A 116 -25.39 -0.67 38.06
N ASN A 117 -25.65 -0.52 39.38
CA ASN A 117 -24.85 -1.16 40.41
C ASN A 117 -25.77 -1.66 41.51
N ALA A 118 -25.45 -2.79 42.12
CA ALA A 118 -26.05 -3.30 43.33
C ALA A 118 -24.93 -3.77 44.25
N THR A 119 -24.84 -3.16 45.42
CA THR A 119 -23.83 -3.45 46.44
C THR A 119 -24.51 -3.91 47.74
N TYR A 120 -24.22 -5.13 48.18
CA TYR A 120 -24.67 -5.65 49.47
C TYR A 120 -23.55 -5.51 50.48
N LEU A 121 -23.80 -4.71 51.51
CA LEU A 121 -22.89 -4.49 52.62
C LEU A 121 -23.42 -5.23 53.86
N ALA A 122 -22.60 -6.13 54.39
CA ALA A 122 -22.86 -6.81 55.65
C ALA A 122 -21.75 -6.47 56.62
N GLY A 123 -22.07 -5.81 57.73
CA GLY A 123 -21.06 -5.38 58.70
C GLY A 123 -21.60 -5.40 60.14
N HIS A 124 -20.68 -5.62 61.11
CA HIS A 124 -20.94 -5.42 62.50
C HIS A 124 -20.31 -4.09 62.92
N SER A 125 -21.13 -3.11 63.25
CA SER A 125 -20.65 -1.89 63.94
C SER A 125 -20.91 -1.97 65.43
N GLN A 126 -20.26 -1.13 66.23
CA GLN A 126 -20.48 -1.10 67.69
C GLN A 126 -21.94 -0.71 68.07
N GLN A 127 -22.78 -0.36 67.11
CA GLN A 127 -24.19 0.02 67.29
C GLN A 127 -25.20 -1.00 66.78
N GLY A 128 -24.73 -2.18 66.35
CA GLY A 128 -25.58 -3.27 65.83
C GLY A 128 -25.14 -3.78 64.43
N GLY A 129 -25.38 -5.07 64.16
CA GLY A 129 -25.20 -5.62 62.83
C GLY A 129 -26.32 -5.16 61.88
N GLY A 130 -25.94 -4.64 60.72
CA GLY A 130 -26.88 -4.21 59.69
C GLY A 130 -26.52 -4.80 58.35
N HIS A 131 -27.54 -5.07 57.56
CA HIS A 131 -27.40 -5.42 56.16
C HIS A 131 -27.99 -4.27 55.34
N GLU A 132 -27.20 -3.76 54.39
CA GLU A 132 -27.64 -2.69 53.50
C GLU A 132 -27.47 -3.11 52.06
N LEU A 133 -28.50 -2.95 51.27
CA LEU A 133 -28.45 -3.17 49.81
C LEU A 133 -28.59 -1.82 49.12
N ASP A 134 -27.45 -1.32 48.63
CA ASP A 134 -27.39 -0.12 47.81
C ASP A 134 -27.46 -0.50 46.35
N TRP A 135 -28.34 0.09 45.62
CA TRP A 135 -28.43 -0.10 44.15
C TRP A 135 -28.86 1.19 43.48
N PHE A 136 -28.42 1.32 42.24
CA PHE A 136 -28.90 2.37 41.32
C PHE A 136 -29.01 1.86 39.90
N ALA A 137 -29.86 2.50 39.10
CA ALA A 137 -29.92 2.39 37.64
C ALA A 137 -30.09 3.81 37.09
N MET A 138 -29.08 4.27 36.38
CA MET A 138 -29.01 5.64 35.89
C MET A 138 -28.64 5.66 34.38
N LEU A 139 -29.41 6.45 33.62
CA LEU A 139 -29.05 6.86 32.27
C LEU A 139 -28.12 8.07 32.40
N SER A 140 -26.89 7.97 31.94
CA SER A 140 -25.91 9.04 31.96
C SER A 140 -25.53 9.49 30.56
N ALA A 141 -25.38 10.79 30.36
CA ALA A 141 -24.85 11.40 29.14
C ALA A 141 -23.60 12.22 29.50
N SER A 142 -22.50 11.94 28.83
CA SER A 142 -21.23 12.67 29.02
C SER A 142 -20.74 13.24 27.70
N TYR A 143 -20.36 14.51 27.71
CA TYR A 143 -19.85 15.23 26.55
C TYR A 143 -18.65 16.07 26.90
N GLU A 144 -17.51 15.81 26.25
CA GLU A 144 -16.33 16.67 26.32
C GLU A 144 -16.50 17.79 25.29
N VAL A 145 -16.62 19.04 25.76
CA VAL A 145 -16.74 20.20 24.88
C VAL A 145 -15.39 20.45 24.21
N ASP A 146 -15.32 20.19 22.91
CA ASP A 146 -14.08 20.28 22.13
C ASP A 146 -13.75 21.74 21.77
N PHE A 147 -13.50 22.56 22.81
CA PHE A 147 -13.22 23.98 22.65
C PHE A 147 -11.89 24.23 21.93
N TRP A 148 -10.88 23.43 22.25
CA TRP A 148 -9.52 23.55 21.69
C TRP A 148 -9.28 22.69 20.45
N GLY A 149 -10.25 21.91 20.04
CA GLY A 149 -10.19 21.08 18.84
C GLY A 149 -9.42 19.77 19.01
N LYS A 150 -9.17 19.30 20.23
CA LYS A 150 -8.47 18.04 20.53
C LYS A 150 -9.15 16.84 19.87
N ASN A 151 -10.45 16.68 20.11
CA ASN A 151 -11.23 15.53 19.60
C ASN A 151 -11.43 15.64 18.09
N ARG A 152 -11.66 16.83 17.55
CA ARG A 152 -11.71 17.07 16.09
C ARG A 152 -10.40 16.72 15.42
N ALA A 153 -9.27 17.20 15.96
CA ALA A 153 -7.95 16.90 15.41
C ALA A 153 -7.63 15.39 15.44
N THR A 154 -8.01 14.69 16.53
CA THR A 154 -7.86 13.22 16.62
C THR A 154 -8.74 12.49 15.59
N ALA A 155 -9.97 12.95 15.38
CA ALA A 155 -10.86 12.39 14.36
C ALA A 155 -10.35 12.65 12.93
N ASP A 156 -9.81 13.85 12.69
CA ASP A 156 -9.24 14.22 11.39
C ASP A 156 -7.97 13.39 11.10
N ALA A 157 -7.09 13.19 12.10
CA ALA A 157 -5.94 12.29 11.98
C ALA A 157 -6.38 10.87 11.57
N SER A 158 -7.44 10.34 12.20
CA SER A 158 -7.96 9.01 11.88
C SER A 158 -8.61 8.93 10.49
N ARG A 159 -9.26 10.01 10.01
CA ARG A 159 -9.79 10.09 8.64
C ARG A 159 -8.68 10.12 7.60
N LEU A 160 -7.62 10.91 7.84
CA LEU A 160 -6.44 10.97 6.97
C LEU A 160 -5.75 9.61 6.90
N GLN A 161 -5.65 8.89 8.05
CA GLN A 161 -5.12 7.53 8.09
C GLN A 161 -5.98 6.54 7.28
N ALA A 162 -7.32 6.69 7.30
CA ALA A 162 -8.19 5.89 6.45
C ALA A 162 -7.98 6.21 4.96
N GLY A 163 -7.72 7.49 4.62
CA GLY A 163 -7.29 7.90 3.28
C GLY A 163 -5.98 7.24 2.86
N ALA A 164 -4.97 7.25 3.74
CA ALA A 164 -3.69 6.56 3.52
C ALA A 164 -3.89 5.07 3.24
N SER A 165 -4.74 4.38 4.03
CA SER A 165 -5.03 2.95 3.83
C SER A 165 -5.70 2.65 2.48
N ARG A 166 -6.51 3.56 1.92
CA ARG A 166 -7.07 3.41 0.57
C ARG A 166 -5.99 3.53 -0.50
N ALA A 167 -5.11 4.52 -0.40
CA ALA A 167 -3.99 4.67 -1.32
C ALA A 167 -2.98 3.49 -1.20
N GLU A 168 -2.78 2.95 0.01
CA GLU A 168 -1.99 1.75 0.24
C GLU A 168 -2.59 0.52 -0.46
N ARG A 169 -3.91 0.32 -0.38
CA ARG A 169 -4.61 -0.72 -1.16
C ARG A 169 -4.34 -0.57 -2.66
N ASP A 170 -4.37 0.66 -3.18
CA ASP A 170 -4.14 0.93 -4.60
C ASP A 170 -2.67 0.68 -5.00
N THR A 171 -1.72 0.94 -4.10
CA THR A 171 -0.31 0.58 -4.25
C THR A 171 -0.14 -0.95 -4.33
N VAL A 172 -0.81 -1.69 -3.45
CA VAL A 172 -0.82 -3.17 -3.48
C VAL A 172 -1.42 -3.67 -4.80
N ALA A 173 -2.54 -3.11 -5.22
CA ALA A 173 -3.18 -3.48 -6.47
C ALA A 173 -2.27 -3.25 -7.69
N LEU A 174 -1.63 -2.09 -7.80
CA LEU A 174 -0.69 -1.78 -8.87
C LEU A 174 0.51 -2.75 -8.89
N THR A 175 0.99 -3.14 -7.70
CA THR A 175 2.07 -4.11 -7.55
C THR A 175 1.65 -5.49 -8.04
N ILE A 176 0.45 -5.94 -7.69
CA ILE A 176 -0.09 -7.24 -8.12
C ILE A 176 -0.31 -7.26 -9.64
N LEU A 177 -0.90 -6.19 -10.21
CA LEU A 177 -1.10 -6.10 -11.65
C LEU A 177 0.21 -6.18 -12.43
N GLY A 178 1.22 -5.44 -11.97
CA GLY A 178 2.55 -5.52 -12.57
C GLY A 178 3.17 -6.90 -12.39
N GLY A 179 3.04 -7.51 -11.21
CA GLY A 179 3.53 -8.86 -10.96
C GLY A 179 2.86 -9.92 -11.85
N VAL A 180 1.55 -9.84 -12.07
CA VAL A 180 0.81 -10.74 -12.99
C VAL A 180 1.34 -10.61 -14.42
N ALA A 181 1.57 -9.38 -14.90
CA ALA A 181 2.12 -9.15 -16.22
C ALA A 181 3.55 -9.68 -16.35
N ASP A 182 4.41 -9.39 -15.37
CA ASP A 182 5.81 -9.81 -15.33
C ASP A 182 5.92 -11.35 -15.33
N GLU A 183 5.16 -12.04 -14.46
CA GLU A 183 5.17 -13.51 -14.39
C GLU A 183 4.54 -14.16 -15.63
N TYR A 184 3.49 -13.58 -16.20
CA TYR A 184 2.93 -14.04 -17.47
C TYR A 184 3.96 -13.98 -18.59
N PHE A 185 4.66 -12.86 -18.74
CA PHE A 185 5.73 -12.72 -19.75
C PHE A 185 6.92 -13.66 -19.45
N GLN A 186 7.22 -13.90 -18.18
CA GLN A 186 8.25 -14.85 -17.77
C GLN A 186 7.91 -16.27 -18.23
N VAL A 187 6.66 -16.73 -18.04
CA VAL A 187 6.21 -18.04 -18.50
C VAL A 187 6.37 -18.16 -20.02
N LEU A 188 5.90 -17.15 -20.78
CA LEU A 188 5.99 -17.17 -22.25
C LEU A 188 7.45 -17.16 -22.73
N ALA A 189 8.31 -16.38 -22.11
CA ALA A 189 9.74 -16.34 -22.44
C ALA A 189 10.42 -17.67 -22.13
N LEU A 190 10.07 -18.33 -21.04
CA LEU A 190 10.62 -19.65 -20.68
C LEU A 190 10.15 -20.73 -21.66
N ARG A 191 8.91 -20.69 -22.13
CA ARG A 191 8.41 -21.57 -23.19
C ARG A 191 9.15 -21.34 -24.51
N GLU A 192 9.40 -20.10 -24.91
CA GLU A 192 10.20 -19.75 -26.07
C GLU A 192 11.64 -20.29 -25.94
N ARG A 193 12.30 -20.07 -24.78
CA ARG A 193 13.64 -20.59 -24.49
C ARG A 193 13.67 -22.12 -24.47
N LEU A 194 12.65 -22.76 -23.94
CA LEU A 194 12.49 -24.22 -23.99
C LEU A 194 12.38 -24.71 -25.44
N ALA A 195 11.63 -24.05 -26.32
CA ALA A 195 11.54 -24.37 -27.71
C ALA A 195 12.90 -24.20 -28.44
N ILE A 196 13.65 -23.14 -28.12
CA ILE A 196 15.02 -22.90 -28.61
C ILE A 196 15.95 -24.04 -28.15
N ALA A 197 15.90 -24.43 -26.86
CA ALA A 197 16.71 -25.53 -26.32
C ALA A 197 16.39 -26.87 -26.98
N ARG A 198 15.12 -27.17 -27.21
CA ARG A 198 14.69 -28.38 -27.96
C ARG A 198 15.20 -28.37 -29.39
N SER A 199 15.09 -27.23 -30.09
CA SER A 199 15.65 -27.07 -31.44
C SER A 199 17.19 -27.26 -31.47
N ASN A 200 17.89 -26.73 -30.47
CA ASN A 200 19.35 -26.90 -30.33
C ASN A 200 19.71 -28.38 -30.06
N ARG A 201 18.99 -29.09 -29.18
CA ARG A 201 19.18 -30.52 -28.92
C ARG A 201 18.99 -31.33 -30.19
N ASP A 202 17.95 -31.05 -31.00
CA ASP A 202 17.68 -31.74 -32.24
C ASP A 202 18.77 -31.49 -33.29
N ALA A 203 19.29 -30.26 -33.37
CA ALA A 203 20.44 -29.93 -34.20
C ALA A 203 21.70 -30.68 -33.72
N ALA A 204 21.98 -30.67 -32.40
CA ALA A 204 23.11 -31.40 -31.83
C ALA A 204 23.03 -32.91 -32.09
N GLN A 205 21.83 -33.51 -31.99
CA GLN A 205 21.58 -34.91 -32.29
C GLN A 205 21.86 -35.28 -33.78
N LYS A 206 21.43 -34.42 -34.69
CA LYS A 206 21.71 -34.63 -36.15
C LYS A 206 23.20 -34.55 -36.43
N ILE A 207 23.90 -33.59 -35.82
CA ILE A 207 25.37 -33.47 -35.95
C ILE A 207 26.06 -34.68 -35.31
N LEU A 208 25.60 -35.15 -34.14
CA LEU A 208 26.13 -36.32 -33.44
C LEU A 208 26.04 -37.57 -34.33
N ALA A 209 24.89 -37.80 -34.98
CA ALA A 209 24.71 -38.90 -35.91
C ALA A 209 25.69 -38.85 -37.10
N ALA A 210 25.89 -37.64 -37.66
CA ALA A 210 26.87 -37.43 -38.74
C ALA A 210 28.33 -37.67 -38.28
N VAL A 211 28.70 -37.18 -37.12
CA VAL A 211 30.06 -37.38 -36.53
C VAL A 211 30.27 -38.86 -36.16
N GLN A 212 29.26 -39.57 -35.65
CA GLN A 212 29.34 -40.99 -35.34
C GLN A 212 29.58 -41.80 -36.63
N ALA A 213 28.82 -41.56 -37.72
CA ALA A 213 29.02 -42.24 -38.99
C ALA A 213 30.42 -41.99 -39.58
N ARG A 214 30.98 -40.80 -39.45
CA ARG A 214 32.35 -40.47 -39.88
C ARG A 214 33.41 -41.13 -38.98
N PHE A 215 33.17 -41.29 -37.70
CA PHE A 215 34.02 -42.02 -36.75
C PHE A 215 34.05 -43.51 -37.12
N ASP A 216 32.90 -44.12 -37.36
CA ASP A 216 32.76 -45.50 -37.74
C ASP A 216 33.46 -45.80 -39.10
N ALA A 217 33.51 -44.78 -40.00
CA ALA A 217 34.28 -44.83 -41.23
C ALA A 217 35.78 -44.50 -41.08
N GLY A 218 36.27 -44.26 -39.85
CA GLY A 218 37.66 -43.89 -39.59
C GLY A 218 38.10 -42.51 -40.01
N VAL A 219 37.15 -41.59 -40.28
CA VAL A 219 37.41 -40.23 -40.79
C VAL A 219 37.37 -39.19 -39.66
N ALA A 220 36.53 -39.39 -38.63
CA ALA A 220 36.45 -38.50 -37.47
C ALA A 220 37.28 -39.04 -36.30
N SER A 221 37.81 -38.14 -35.45
CA SER A 221 38.59 -38.51 -34.25
C SER A 221 37.68 -38.86 -33.07
N PRO A 222 38.19 -39.68 -32.11
CA PRO A 222 37.48 -39.92 -30.84
C PRO A 222 37.14 -38.62 -30.11
N THR A 223 37.99 -37.61 -30.20
CA THR A 223 37.78 -36.30 -29.57
C THR A 223 36.60 -35.56 -30.16
N GLU A 224 36.42 -35.59 -31.49
CA GLU A 224 35.26 -34.98 -32.15
C GLU A 224 33.95 -35.61 -31.68
N LEU A 225 33.92 -36.94 -31.64
CA LEU A 225 32.78 -37.73 -31.17
C LEU A 225 32.44 -37.39 -29.70
N ALA A 226 33.46 -37.41 -28.83
CA ALA A 226 33.29 -37.10 -27.41
C ALA A 226 32.78 -35.66 -27.17
N SER A 227 33.33 -34.70 -27.93
CA SER A 227 32.92 -33.30 -27.88
C SER A 227 31.47 -33.09 -28.33
N GLN A 228 31.04 -33.79 -29.38
CA GLN A 228 29.66 -33.68 -29.83
C GLN A 228 28.67 -34.40 -28.91
N LYS A 229 29.06 -35.53 -28.30
CA LYS A 229 28.27 -36.19 -27.24
C LYS A 229 28.09 -35.25 -26.06
N ALA A 230 29.14 -34.57 -25.62
CA ALA A 230 29.09 -33.59 -24.52
C ALA A 230 28.12 -32.43 -24.90
N ALA A 231 28.19 -31.90 -26.11
CA ALA A 231 27.28 -30.84 -26.57
C ALA A 231 25.81 -31.29 -26.57
N TRP A 232 25.53 -32.52 -26.97
CA TRP A 232 24.19 -33.08 -26.93
C TRP A 232 23.68 -33.26 -25.51
N TYR A 233 24.51 -33.78 -24.58
CA TYR A 233 24.13 -33.88 -23.15
C TYR A 233 23.86 -32.51 -22.55
N THR A 234 24.70 -31.50 -22.83
CA THR A 234 24.49 -30.13 -22.37
C THR A 234 23.15 -29.55 -22.82
N ALA A 235 22.80 -29.79 -24.11
CA ALA A 235 21.51 -29.36 -24.65
C ALA A 235 20.32 -30.09 -23.97
N GLN A 236 20.51 -31.36 -23.57
CA GLN A 236 19.48 -32.12 -22.85
C GLN A 236 19.29 -31.61 -21.42
N ILE A 237 20.36 -31.23 -20.73
CA ILE A 237 20.30 -30.61 -19.40
C ILE A 237 19.53 -29.30 -19.47
N ALA A 238 19.83 -28.43 -20.45
CA ALA A 238 19.17 -27.15 -20.61
C ALA A 238 17.64 -27.26 -20.76
N ILE A 239 17.15 -28.34 -21.39
CA ILE A 239 15.70 -28.62 -21.50
C ILE A 239 15.09 -28.83 -20.10
N SER A 240 15.70 -29.69 -19.28
CA SER A 240 15.21 -29.98 -17.93
C SER A 240 15.24 -28.75 -17.03
N ASP A 241 16.28 -27.91 -17.17
CA ASP A 241 16.40 -26.66 -16.42
C ASP A 241 15.28 -25.67 -16.79
N PHE A 242 14.97 -25.54 -18.09
CA PHE A 242 13.87 -24.64 -18.52
C PHE A 242 12.49 -25.21 -18.20
N GLU A 243 12.29 -26.52 -18.20
CA GLU A 243 11.04 -27.15 -17.76
C GLU A 243 10.79 -26.88 -16.26
N GLN A 244 11.83 -26.94 -15.44
CA GLN A 244 11.73 -26.56 -14.01
C GLN A 244 11.40 -25.09 -13.85
N LEU A 245 12.13 -24.18 -14.49
CA LEU A 245 11.92 -22.75 -14.40
C LEU A 245 10.52 -22.32 -14.89
N GLU A 246 10.01 -22.96 -15.95
CA GLU A 246 8.65 -22.70 -16.44
C GLU A 246 7.59 -23.12 -15.42
N MET A 247 7.77 -24.28 -14.81
CA MET A 247 6.88 -24.75 -13.75
C MET A 247 6.89 -23.80 -12.56
N GLU A 248 8.06 -23.30 -12.13
CA GLU A 248 8.21 -22.35 -11.04
C GLU A 248 7.52 -21.01 -11.37
N ALA A 249 7.74 -20.44 -12.55
CA ALA A 249 7.11 -19.20 -13.00
C ALA A 249 5.58 -19.34 -13.10
N ARG A 250 5.10 -20.47 -13.62
CA ARG A 250 3.66 -20.78 -13.68
C ARG A 250 3.05 -20.91 -12.27
N ALA A 251 3.76 -21.52 -11.31
CA ALA A 251 3.32 -21.60 -9.93
C ALA A 251 3.29 -20.20 -9.26
N ALA A 252 4.28 -19.35 -9.54
CA ALA A 252 4.30 -17.96 -9.06
C ALA A 252 3.12 -17.15 -9.63
N LEU A 253 2.82 -17.30 -10.91
CA LEU A 253 1.65 -16.69 -11.53
C LEU A 253 0.35 -17.18 -10.86
N ALA A 254 0.19 -18.49 -10.65
CA ALA A 254 -0.98 -19.06 -9.98
C ALA A 254 -1.19 -18.46 -8.57
N LEU A 255 -0.11 -18.26 -7.82
CA LEU A 255 -0.14 -17.61 -6.51
C LEU A 255 -0.68 -16.17 -6.60
N LEU A 256 -0.22 -15.39 -7.58
CA LEU A 256 -0.72 -14.02 -7.81
C LEU A 256 -2.21 -14.00 -8.18
N LEU A 257 -2.69 -15.06 -8.85
CA LEU A 257 -4.11 -15.21 -9.20
C LEU A 257 -4.96 -15.76 -8.04
N GLY A 258 -4.37 -16.05 -6.88
CA GLY A 258 -5.06 -16.66 -5.73
C GLY A 258 -5.52 -18.09 -6.00
N ARG A 259 -4.81 -18.84 -6.84
CA ARG A 259 -5.17 -20.20 -7.23
C ARG A 259 -4.09 -21.20 -6.85
N PRO A 260 -4.46 -22.45 -6.52
CA PRO A 260 -3.47 -23.52 -6.39
C PRO A 260 -2.81 -23.81 -7.74
N PRO A 261 -1.52 -24.18 -7.78
CA PRO A 261 -0.78 -24.40 -9.03
C PRO A 261 -1.24 -25.66 -9.78
N GLU A 262 -1.94 -26.59 -9.09
CA GLU A 262 -2.45 -27.81 -9.70
C GLU A 262 -3.55 -27.46 -10.71
N ASN A 263 -3.44 -28.00 -11.93
CA ASN A 263 -4.37 -27.78 -13.04
C ASN A 263 -4.43 -26.32 -13.54
N PHE A 264 -3.44 -25.50 -13.17
CA PHE A 264 -3.28 -24.17 -13.74
C PHE A 264 -2.33 -24.22 -14.94
N ASP A 265 -2.72 -23.65 -16.04
CA ASP A 265 -1.89 -23.56 -17.24
C ASP A 265 -2.12 -22.22 -17.97
N VAL A 266 -1.11 -21.82 -18.75
CA VAL A 266 -1.11 -20.66 -19.61
C VAL A 266 -1.29 -21.17 -21.05
N ARG A 267 -2.22 -20.59 -21.81
CA ARG A 267 -2.56 -21.06 -23.16
C ARG A 267 -1.56 -20.63 -24.24
N ALA A 268 -0.99 -19.44 -24.08
CA ALA A 268 -0.04 -18.89 -25.02
C ALA A 268 1.33 -19.58 -24.93
N ASP A 269 1.99 -19.79 -26.08
CA ASP A 269 3.22 -20.56 -26.17
C ASP A 269 4.50 -19.71 -26.23
N ASN A 270 4.40 -18.44 -26.63
CA ASN A 270 5.55 -17.56 -26.85
C ASN A 270 5.17 -16.08 -26.76
N LEU A 271 6.17 -15.20 -26.91
CA LEU A 271 6.01 -13.76 -26.86
C LEU A 271 5.54 -13.12 -28.19
N ASP A 272 5.34 -13.86 -29.26
CA ASP A 272 5.10 -13.29 -30.59
C ASP A 272 3.74 -12.63 -30.78
N SER A 273 2.75 -13.03 -29.98
CA SER A 273 1.41 -12.47 -30.01
C SER A 273 1.30 -11.13 -29.25
N LEU A 274 2.33 -10.78 -28.47
CA LEU A 274 2.31 -9.59 -27.62
C LEU A 274 2.67 -8.33 -28.41
N ARG A 275 2.03 -7.23 -28.06
CA ARG A 275 2.32 -5.89 -28.56
C ARG A 275 3.13 -5.11 -27.53
N GLU A 276 3.91 -4.16 -27.99
CA GLU A 276 4.65 -3.24 -27.13
C GLU A 276 3.88 -1.92 -27.08
N PRO A 277 3.26 -1.56 -25.94
CA PRO A 277 2.57 -0.28 -25.84
C PRO A 277 3.57 0.87 -25.87
N VAL A 278 3.18 1.98 -26.49
CA VAL A 278 3.95 3.24 -26.42
C VAL A 278 3.55 3.95 -25.14
N VAL A 279 4.49 4.08 -24.22
CA VAL A 279 4.31 4.78 -22.95
C VAL A 279 5.17 6.03 -22.96
N ALA A 280 4.57 7.18 -22.66
CA ALA A 280 5.28 8.44 -22.52
C ALA A 280 5.27 8.90 -21.05
N ALA A 281 6.41 9.39 -20.56
CA ALA A 281 6.50 10.00 -19.25
C ALA A 281 6.01 11.46 -19.32
N GLY A 282 5.12 11.84 -18.40
CA GLY A 282 4.68 13.21 -18.22
C GLY A 282 5.68 14.11 -17.49
N LEU A 283 5.19 15.13 -16.81
CA LEU A 283 6.04 16.01 -16.01
C LEU A 283 6.35 15.38 -14.63
N PRO A 284 7.59 15.51 -14.11
CA PRO A 284 7.95 14.98 -12.80
C PRO A 284 7.03 15.44 -11.65
N SER A 285 6.51 16.67 -11.72
CA SER A 285 5.59 17.21 -10.71
C SER A 285 4.23 16.49 -10.66
N GLU A 286 3.78 15.89 -11.75
CA GLU A 286 2.51 15.18 -11.81
C GLU A 286 2.56 13.83 -11.04
N LEU A 287 3.74 13.27 -10.82
CA LEU A 287 3.90 12.06 -10.00
C LEU A 287 3.34 12.21 -8.60
N LEU A 288 3.41 13.42 -8.01
CA LEU A 288 2.93 13.69 -6.66
C LEU A 288 1.44 13.36 -6.48
N THR A 289 0.65 13.50 -7.55
CA THR A 289 -0.81 13.24 -7.53
C THR A 289 -1.19 11.93 -8.22
N ARG A 290 -0.25 11.28 -8.93
CA ARG A 290 -0.52 10.08 -9.74
C ARG A 290 0.09 8.81 -9.19
N ARG A 291 0.89 8.90 -8.12
CA ARG A 291 1.46 7.73 -7.44
C ARG A 291 0.78 7.52 -6.09
N PRO A 292 0.12 6.37 -5.89
CA PRO A 292 -0.58 6.10 -4.63
C PRO A 292 0.37 5.98 -3.44
N ASP A 293 1.60 5.50 -3.59
CA ASP A 293 2.60 5.41 -2.53
C ASP A 293 3.08 6.79 -2.03
N VAL A 294 3.19 7.78 -2.91
CA VAL A 294 3.49 9.17 -2.54
C VAL A 294 2.32 9.77 -1.76
N VAL A 295 1.08 9.50 -2.19
CA VAL A 295 -0.13 9.95 -1.50
C VAL A 295 -0.28 9.29 -0.12
N VAL A 296 0.13 8.02 0.05
CA VAL A 296 0.22 7.38 1.37
C VAL A 296 1.13 8.17 2.30
N ALA A 297 2.32 8.54 1.83
CA ALA A 297 3.29 9.28 2.63
C ALA A 297 2.78 10.68 3.01
N GLU A 298 2.13 11.39 2.09
CA GLU A 298 1.50 12.69 2.33
C GLU A 298 0.36 12.60 3.34
N ALA A 299 -0.53 11.63 3.19
CA ALA A 299 -1.64 11.41 4.11
C ALA A 299 -1.17 11.05 5.53
N ASN A 300 -0.11 10.25 5.66
CA ASN A 300 0.51 9.93 6.94
C ASN A 300 1.14 11.16 7.60
N LEU A 301 1.82 12.03 6.84
CA LEU A 301 2.35 13.29 7.33
C LEU A 301 1.22 14.21 7.81
N SER A 302 0.17 14.34 7.02
CA SER A 302 -1.01 15.14 7.37
C SER A 302 -1.72 14.61 8.63
N ALA A 303 -1.80 13.29 8.80
CA ALA A 303 -2.33 12.67 10.00
C ALA A 303 -1.46 12.95 11.24
N ALA A 304 -0.13 12.95 11.09
CA ALA A 304 0.79 13.30 12.18
C ALA A 304 0.67 14.77 12.58
N HIS A 305 0.49 15.68 11.63
CA HIS A 305 0.22 17.09 11.90
C HIS A 305 -1.07 17.27 12.70
N ALA A 306 -2.13 16.56 12.33
CA ALA A 306 -3.38 16.57 13.11
C ALA A 306 -3.19 15.99 14.52
N ASN A 307 -2.39 14.92 14.68
CA ASN A 307 -2.05 14.38 16.01
C ASN A 307 -1.23 15.35 16.85
N LEU A 308 -0.28 16.09 16.25
CA LEU A 308 0.45 17.15 16.93
C LEU A 308 -0.50 18.26 17.41
N THR A 309 -1.47 18.65 16.60
CA THR A 309 -2.52 19.60 16.95
C THR A 309 -3.35 19.10 18.13
N ALA A 310 -3.72 17.81 18.14
CA ALA A 310 -4.43 17.19 19.27
C ALA A 310 -3.59 17.18 20.55
N ALA A 311 -2.28 16.86 20.45
CA ALA A 311 -1.36 16.86 21.58
C ALA A 311 -1.16 18.27 22.17
N ARG A 312 -1.08 19.30 21.33
CA ARG A 312 -1.06 20.72 21.76
C ARG A 312 -2.37 21.09 22.46
N ALA A 313 -3.52 20.71 21.89
CA ALA A 313 -4.84 20.98 22.46
C ALA A 313 -5.04 20.29 23.82
N ALA A 314 -4.43 19.13 24.04
CA ALA A 314 -4.50 18.41 25.32
C ALA A 314 -3.79 19.12 26.50
N MET A 315 -2.97 20.14 26.21
CA MET A 315 -2.31 20.96 27.25
C MET A 315 -3.24 22.03 27.85
N PHE A 316 -4.39 22.28 27.22
CA PHE A 316 -5.37 23.27 27.69
C PHE A 316 -6.44 22.65 28.56
N PRO A 317 -7.24 23.49 29.32
CA PRO A 317 -8.29 23.00 30.19
C PRO A 317 -9.33 22.15 29.44
N ASN A 318 -9.72 21.02 30.03
CA ASN A 318 -10.79 20.17 29.50
C ASN A 318 -12.11 20.49 30.20
N LEU A 319 -13.16 20.77 29.44
CA LEU A 319 -14.53 21.01 29.90
C LEU A 319 -15.41 19.79 29.54
N THR A 320 -15.86 19.09 30.60
CA THR A 320 -16.78 17.96 30.48
C THR A 320 -18.13 18.29 31.04
N LEU A 321 -19.19 18.06 30.26
CA LEU A 321 -20.58 18.17 30.68
C LEU A 321 -21.12 16.75 30.91
N THR A 322 -21.68 16.51 32.09
CA THR A 322 -22.31 15.24 32.43
C THR A 322 -23.73 15.49 32.93
N ALA A 323 -24.68 14.76 32.38
CA ALA A 323 -26.06 14.72 32.86
C ALA A 323 -26.42 13.28 33.19
N ALA A 324 -27.11 13.05 34.27
CA ALA A 324 -27.58 11.73 34.67
C ALA A 324 -29.01 11.81 35.20
N ALA A 325 -29.82 10.81 34.92
CA ALA A 325 -31.17 10.63 35.41
C ALA A 325 -31.49 9.15 35.64
N GLY A 326 -32.12 8.83 36.78
CA GLY A 326 -32.40 7.43 37.08
C GLY A 326 -33.08 7.22 38.41
N VAL A 327 -32.91 6.02 38.94
CA VAL A 327 -33.46 5.58 40.23
C VAL A 327 -32.33 5.01 41.08
N GLN A 328 -32.42 5.25 42.40
CA GLN A 328 -31.43 4.73 43.35
C GLN A 328 -32.06 4.42 44.70
N ASN A 329 -31.38 3.61 45.47
CA ASN A 329 -31.74 3.30 46.88
C ASN A 329 -30.45 3.50 47.74
N PRO A 330 -30.44 4.29 48.81
CA PRO A 330 -31.61 5.02 49.33
C PRO A 330 -32.04 6.19 48.47
N ALA A 331 -33.33 6.43 48.38
CA ALA A 331 -33.92 7.50 47.58
C ALA A 331 -33.46 8.87 48.14
N LEU A 332 -32.93 9.73 47.29
CA LEU A 332 -32.86 11.17 47.59
C LEU A 332 -34.32 11.68 47.71
N PRO A 333 -34.61 12.61 48.65
CA PRO A 333 -35.97 13.13 48.81
C PRO A 333 -36.37 13.90 47.54
N ALA A 334 -37.11 13.26 46.67
CA ALA A 334 -37.67 13.85 45.48
C ALA A 334 -39.12 13.36 45.23
N THR A 335 -39.99 14.25 44.93
CA THR A 335 -41.40 14.34 45.13
C THR A 335 -42.32 13.69 44.07
N VAL A 336 -41.91 12.76 43.20
CA VAL A 336 -42.82 12.45 42.09
C VAL A 336 -43.17 10.97 41.81
N LEU A 337 -42.50 9.97 42.31
CA LEU A 337 -42.97 8.60 42.19
C LEU A 337 -42.48 7.72 43.34
N THR A 338 -43.32 7.48 44.31
CA THR A 338 -42.97 6.72 45.52
C THR A 338 -43.24 5.23 45.35
N ILE A 339 -42.21 4.52 44.85
CA ILE A 339 -42.01 3.14 45.31
C ILE A 339 -41.25 3.28 46.62
N PRO A 340 -41.71 2.72 47.76
CA PRO A 340 -41.06 2.86 49.06
C PRO A 340 -39.56 2.46 48.96
N GLY A 341 -38.65 3.36 49.27
CA GLY A 341 -37.21 3.13 49.24
C GLY A 341 -36.54 3.37 47.89
N VAL A 342 -37.26 3.79 46.84
CA VAL A 342 -36.71 4.11 45.52
C VAL A 342 -37.17 5.50 45.11
N GLY A 343 -36.22 6.39 44.77
CA GLY A 343 -36.53 7.73 44.31
C GLY A 343 -35.86 8.09 42.98
N PRO A 344 -36.51 8.96 42.17
CA PRO A 344 -35.87 9.51 41.00
C PRO A 344 -34.71 10.42 41.40
N SER A 345 -33.58 10.31 40.73
CA SER A 345 -32.45 11.21 40.89
C SER A 345 -32.02 11.76 39.51
N TYR A 346 -31.63 13.03 39.51
CA TYR A 346 -31.04 13.66 38.34
C TYR A 346 -29.88 14.54 38.74
N ALA A 347 -28.87 14.63 37.90
CA ALA A 347 -27.73 15.50 38.10
C ALA A 347 -27.28 16.10 36.78
N ALA A 348 -26.83 17.35 36.82
CA ALA A 348 -26.11 17.99 35.72
C ALA A 348 -24.85 18.64 36.28
N ILE A 349 -23.71 18.25 35.72
CA ILE A 349 -22.38 18.64 36.21
C ILE A 349 -21.59 19.20 35.05
N ALA A 350 -20.97 20.35 35.23
CA ALA A 350 -19.93 20.89 34.35
C ALA A 350 -18.60 20.85 35.10
N SER A 351 -17.65 20.08 34.59
CA SER A 351 -16.33 19.91 35.16
C SER A 351 -15.25 20.54 34.29
N LEU A 352 -14.50 21.48 34.81
CA LEU A 352 -13.33 22.08 34.18
C LEU A 352 -12.08 21.53 34.86
N THR A 353 -11.23 20.83 34.11
CA THR A 353 -9.99 20.25 34.64
C THR A 353 -8.80 20.79 33.87
N GLN A 354 -7.83 21.38 34.57
CA GLN A 354 -6.53 21.81 34.04
C GLN A 354 -5.41 21.15 34.82
N PRO A 355 -4.59 20.28 34.21
CA PRO A 355 -3.36 19.82 34.85
C PRO A 355 -2.39 20.99 35.08
N ILE A 356 -2.01 21.25 36.32
CA ILE A 356 -1.02 22.29 36.65
C ILE A 356 0.38 21.70 36.72
N PHE A 357 0.49 20.46 37.23
CA PHE A 357 1.76 19.76 37.36
C PHE A 357 1.57 18.26 37.10
N ASP A 358 2.18 17.76 36.03
CA ASP A 358 2.09 16.37 35.60
C ASP A 358 3.47 15.76 35.29
N HIS A 359 4.52 16.32 35.92
CA HIS A 359 5.92 15.91 35.71
C HIS A 359 6.38 16.01 34.25
N GLY A 360 5.77 16.87 33.43
CA GLY A 360 6.12 17.08 32.02
C GLY A 360 5.53 16.08 31.05
N ARG A 361 4.58 15.23 31.47
CA ARG A 361 3.97 14.21 30.65
C ARG A 361 3.33 14.77 29.38
N LEU A 362 2.51 15.82 29.49
CA LEU A 362 1.85 16.45 28.33
C LEU A 362 2.86 17.14 27.41
N ALA A 363 3.91 17.77 27.98
CA ALA A 363 4.98 18.34 27.19
C ALA A 363 5.75 17.26 26.38
N ALA A 364 6.07 16.13 27.04
CA ALA A 364 6.73 15.01 26.38
C ALA A 364 5.84 14.37 25.28
N GLN A 365 4.52 14.28 25.48
CA GLN A 365 3.59 13.81 24.43
C GLN A 365 3.55 14.75 23.21
N ARG A 366 3.57 16.08 23.44
CA ARG A 366 3.69 17.04 22.34
C ARG A 366 5.03 16.88 21.60
N ASP A 367 6.13 16.73 22.34
CA ASP A 367 7.47 16.61 21.74
C ASP A 367 7.61 15.30 20.96
N GLU A 368 7.01 14.20 21.43
CA GLU A 368 6.88 12.95 20.71
C GLU A 368 6.09 13.13 19.39
N ALA A 369 4.93 13.80 19.45
CA ALA A 369 4.12 14.06 18.27
C ALA A 369 4.85 14.96 17.24
N LEU A 370 5.61 15.97 17.72
CA LEU A 370 6.46 16.81 16.87
C LEU A 370 7.58 16.00 16.21
N ALA A 371 8.27 15.17 16.98
CA ALA A 371 9.31 14.30 16.43
C ALA A 371 8.75 13.33 15.38
N ARG A 372 7.55 12.79 15.61
CA ARG A 372 6.85 11.94 14.64
C ARG A 372 6.47 12.67 13.37
N GLU A 373 6.02 13.91 13.43
CA GLU A 373 5.76 14.74 12.25
C GLU A 373 7.04 14.96 11.44
N GLN A 374 8.18 15.27 12.09
CA GLN A 374 9.46 15.46 11.41
C GLN A 374 9.98 14.15 10.77
N GLU A 375 9.80 13.02 11.43
CA GLU A 375 10.11 11.70 10.85
C GLU A 375 9.31 11.46 9.56
N LEU A 376 7.99 11.71 9.60
CA LEU A 376 7.12 11.49 8.44
C LEU A 376 7.34 12.52 7.33
N LEU A 377 7.78 13.74 7.65
CA LEU A 377 8.24 14.70 6.65
C LEU A 377 9.48 14.20 5.92
N ALA A 378 10.43 13.61 6.63
CA ALA A 378 11.60 12.97 6.01
C ALA A 378 11.18 11.75 5.15
N GLY A 379 10.23 10.95 5.64
CA GLY A 379 9.64 9.82 4.90
C GLY A 379 8.94 10.26 3.60
N TYR A 380 8.18 11.36 3.65
CA TYR A 380 7.53 11.92 2.46
C TYR A 380 8.55 12.40 1.41
N ARG A 381 9.61 13.08 1.85
CA ARG A 381 10.72 13.44 0.96
C ARG A 381 11.38 12.24 0.31
N ALA A 382 11.61 11.18 1.09
CA ALA A 382 12.18 9.93 0.59
C ALA A 382 11.27 9.26 -0.45
N ALA A 383 9.95 9.25 -0.23
CA ALA A 383 8.97 8.70 -1.18
C ALA A 383 8.98 9.47 -2.53
N ILE A 384 9.06 10.80 -2.49
CA ILE A 384 9.19 11.62 -3.70
C ILE A 384 10.47 11.27 -4.45
N ILE A 385 11.62 11.23 -3.77
CA ILE A 385 12.90 10.92 -4.41
C ILE A 385 12.87 9.51 -5.00
N ALA A 386 12.35 8.53 -4.26
CA ALA A 386 12.24 7.15 -4.73
C ALA A 386 11.37 7.07 -5.99
N SER A 387 10.24 7.79 -6.02
CA SER A 387 9.35 7.83 -7.18
C SER A 387 10.03 8.38 -8.44
N LEU A 388 10.84 9.43 -8.30
CA LEU A 388 11.62 10.00 -9.40
C LEU A 388 12.68 9.02 -9.89
N VAL A 389 13.39 8.37 -8.97
CA VAL A 389 14.42 7.35 -9.29
C VAL A 389 13.81 6.16 -10.02
N ASP A 390 12.62 5.70 -9.62
CA ASP A 390 11.94 4.59 -10.28
C ASP A 390 11.61 4.91 -11.74
N VAL A 391 11.08 6.13 -12.00
CA VAL A 391 10.77 6.57 -13.35
C VAL A 391 12.03 6.69 -14.20
N GLU A 392 13.09 7.34 -13.68
CA GLU A 392 14.36 7.48 -14.41
C GLU A 392 14.98 6.13 -14.75
N LYS A 393 15.01 5.19 -13.80
CA LYS A 393 15.50 3.83 -14.06
C LYS A 393 14.68 3.12 -15.15
N ALA A 394 13.36 3.23 -15.10
CA ALA A 394 12.50 2.60 -16.08
C ALA A 394 12.67 3.22 -17.48
N LEU A 395 12.77 4.56 -17.57
CA LEU A 395 13.03 5.26 -18.83
C LEU A 395 14.39 4.90 -19.40
N ALA A 396 15.45 4.91 -18.59
CA ALA A 396 16.79 4.50 -19.00
C ALA A 396 16.82 3.05 -19.52
N ALA A 397 16.12 2.14 -18.83
CA ALA A 397 16.01 0.74 -19.26
C ALA A 397 15.31 0.61 -20.63
N VAL A 398 14.18 1.30 -20.83
CA VAL A 398 13.47 1.30 -22.12
C VAL A 398 14.34 1.91 -23.21
N GLN A 399 15.03 3.01 -22.95
CA GLN A 399 15.92 3.64 -23.90
C GLN A 399 17.11 2.72 -24.29
N HIS A 400 17.76 2.10 -23.30
CA HIS A 400 18.83 1.13 -23.55
C HIS A 400 18.35 -0.04 -24.40
N LEU A 401 17.22 -0.65 -24.04
CA LEU A 401 16.67 -1.78 -24.78
C LEU A 401 16.24 -1.41 -26.21
N ASN A 402 15.79 -0.16 -26.44
CA ASN A 402 15.53 0.35 -27.78
C ASN A 402 16.85 0.45 -28.59
N ALA A 403 17.91 0.95 -27.98
CA ALA A 403 19.21 1.15 -28.66
C ALA A 403 19.87 -0.18 -29.07
N VAL A 404 19.69 -1.25 -28.28
CA VAL A 404 20.32 -2.55 -28.56
C VAL A 404 19.45 -3.49 -29.44
N ARG A 405 18.24 -3.11 -29.77
CA ARG A 405 17.27 -3.95 -30.51
C ARG A 405 17.81 -4.47 -31.82
N GLU A 406 18.32 -3.55 -32.64
CA GLU A 406 18.86 -3.88 -33.98
C GLU A 406 20.09 -4.79 -33.89
N PHE A 407 20.97 -4.55 -32.92
CA PHE A 407 22.16 -5.36 -32.69
C PHE A 407 21.79 -6.78 -32.25
N GLN A 408 20.80 -6.96 -31.40
CA GLN A 408 20.32 -8.27 -30.95
C GLN A 408 19.72 -9.07 -32.17
N GLN A 409 18.91 -8.42 -32.98
CA GLN A 409 18.35 -9.04 -34.19
C GLN A 409 19.46 -9.40 -35.19
N GLY A 410 20.41 -8.50 -35.41
CA GLY A 410 21.57 -8.71 -36.27
C GLY A 410 22.44 -9.87 -35.80
N SER A 411 22.69 -9.98 -34.48
CA SER A 411 23.46 -11.07 -33.90
C SER A 411 22.86 -12.44 -34.20
N VAL A 412 21.52 -12.59 -34.05
CA VAL A 412 20.85 -13.84 -34.39
C VAL A 412 20.96 -14.16 -35.87
N ALA A 413 20.70 -13.19 -36.76
CA ALA A 413 20.74 -13.38 -38.18
C ALA A 413 22.10 -13.79 -38.69
N GLU A 414 23.19 -13.14 -38.25
CA GLU A 414 24.55 -13.47 -38.68
C GLU A 414 25.05 -14.78 -38.06
N SER A 415 24.70 -15.09 -36.82
CA SER A 415 25.03 -16.37 -36.19
C SER A 415 24.34 -17.54 -36.93
N GLU A 416 23.11 -17.36 -37.43
CA GLU A 416 22.41 -18.35 -38.21
C GLU A 416 23.08 -18.59 -39.57
N ARG A 417 23.49 -17.52 -40.27
CA ARG A 417 24.25 -17.62 -41.52
C ARG A 417 25.57 -18.36 -41.33
N ALA A 418 26.30 -18.01 -40.24
CA ALA A 418 27.56 -18.66 -39.89
C ALA A 418 27.39 -20.15 -39.62
N PHE A 419 26.37 -20.53 -38.84
CA PHE A 419 26.09 -21.93 -38.51
C PHE A 419 25.71 -22.73 -39.76
N VAL A 420 24.79 -22.23 -40.62
CA VAL A 420 24.39 -22.90 -41.87
C VAL A 420 25.59 -23.06 -42.78
N GLY A 421 26.44 -22.04 -42.91
CA GLY A 421 27.67 -22.10 -43.72
C GLY A 421 28.68 -23.14 -43.20
N ALA A 422 28.90 -23.18 -41.87
CA ALA A 422 29.80 -24.14 -41.24
C ALA A 422 29.27 -25.59 -41.41
N GLN A 423 27.97 -25.78 -41.20
CA GLN A 423 27.30 -27.09 -41.36
C GLN A 423 27.45 -27.64 -42.78
N LEU A 424 27.20 -26.82 -43.80
CA LEU A 424 27.37 -27.22 -45.22
C LEU A 424 28.81 -27.56 -45.55
N ARG A 425 29.80 -26.78 -45.08
CA ARG A 425 31.22 -27.07 -45.34
C ARG A 425 31.64 -28.37 -44.63
N TYR A 426 31.23 -28.58 -43.39
CA TYR A 426 31.54 -29.83 -42.67
C TYR A 426 30.95 -31.06 -43.35
N GLN A 427 29.70 -30.99 -43.81
CA GLN A 427 29.03 -32.05 -44.53
C GLN A 427 29.74 -32.41 -45.85
N ARG A 428 30.30 -31.39 -46.55
CA ARG A 428 31.07 -31.58 -47.79
C ARG A 428 32.53 -31.98 -47.57
N GLY A 429 32.97 -32.10 -46.31
CA GLY A 429 34.34 -32.44 -45.97
C GLY A 429 35.37 -31.31 -46.17
N SER A 430 34.92 -30.07 -46.43
CA SER A 430 35.76 -28.89 -46.63
C SER A 430 35.81 -27.98 -45.40
N GLY A 431 35.14 -28.29 -44.32
CA GLY A 431 35.13 -27.59 -43.05
C GLY A 431 35.59 -28.47 -41.90
N ASP A 432 36.11 -27.83 -40.86
CA ASP A 432 36.49 -28.51 -39.62
C ASP A 432 35.34 -28.59 -38.61
N PHE A 433 35.43 -29.58 -37.73
CA PHE A 433 34.45 -29.84 -36.69
C PHE A 433 34.37 -28.72 -35.64
N LEU A 434 35.49 -28.12 -35.31
CA LEU A 434 35.55 -27.11 -34.26
C LEU A 434 34.79 -25.83 -34.67
N THR A 435 34.93 -25.40 -35.93
CA THR A 435 34.17 -24.28 -36.51
C THR A 435 32.66 -24.58 -36.51
N LEU A 436 32.24 -25.81 -36.82
CA LEU A 436 30.83 -26.20 -36.74
C LEU A 436 30.31 -26.14 -35.31
N LEU A 437 31.02 -26.72 -34.36
CA LEU A 437 30.62 -26.76 -32.95
C LEU A 437 30.52 -25.33 -32.34
N GLU A 438 31.50 -24.48 -32.67
CA GLU A 438 31.51 -23.10 -32.16
C GLU A 438 30.36 -22.26 -32.78
N SER A 439 30.12 -22.39 -34.07
CA SER A 439 29.00 -21.69 -34.74
C SER A 439 27.64 -22.17 -34.20
N GLN A 440 27.50 -23.46 -33.83
CA GLN A 440 26.30 -23.98 -33.20
C GLN A 440 26.08 -23.35 -31.80
N ARG A 441 27.14 -23.27 -30.97
CA ARG A 441 27.07 -22.66 -29.67
C ARG A 441 26.74 -21.18 -29.75
N THR A 442 27.37 -20.46 -30.67
CA THR A 442 27.12 -19.02 -30.89
C THR A 442 25.66 -18.76 -31.30
N LEU A 443 25.13 -19.54 -32.25
CA LEU A 443 23.73 -19.40 -32.66
C LEU A 443 22.76 -19.67 -31.51
N TYR A 444 22.99 -20.74 -30.75
CA TYR A 444 22.15 -21.04 -29.59
C TYR A 444 22.17 -19.92 -28.58
N ALA A 445 23.36 -19.42 -28.20
CA ALA A 445 23.53 -18.31 -27.25
C ALA A 445 22.83 -17.04 -27.79
N ALA A 446 22.97 -16.70 -29.05
CA ALA A 446 22.35 -15.54 -29.68
C ALA A 446 20.79 -15.61 -29.63
N ARG A 447 20.22 -16.78 -29.93
CA ARG A 447 18.76 -16.98 -29.86
C ARG A 447 18.23 -16.92 -28.43
N ASP A 448 18.92 -17.56 -27.47
CA ASP A 448 18.55 -17.51 -26.06
C ASP A 448 18.64 -16.07 -25.51
N GLN A 449 19.69 -15.34 -25.83
CA GLN A 449 19.86 -13.95 -25.44
C GLN A 449 18.80 -13.04 -26.07
N PHE A 450 18.38 -13.30 -27.30
CA PHE A 450 17.32 -12.55 -27.94
C PHE A 450 15.95 -12.78 -27.26
N ALA A 451 15.64 -14.00 -26.84
CA ALA A 451 14.44 -14.28 -26.05
C ALA A 451 14.47 -13.55 -24.69
N GLN A 452 15.62 -13.55 -24.00
CA GLN A 452 15.81 -12.79 -22.77
C GLN A 452 15.67 -11.26 -22.99
N TYR A 453 16.21 -10.73 -24.08
CA TYR A 453 16.03 -9.33 -24.47
C TYR A 453 14.55 -8.97 -24.65
N ARG A 454 13.77 -9.81 -25.34
CA ARG A 454 12.33 -9.59 -25.53
C ARG A 454 11.58 -9.53 -24.20
N LEU A 455 11.87 -10.47 -23.30
CA LEU A 455 11.31 -10.47 -21.94
C LEU A 455 11.67 -9.19 -21.20
N ALA A 456 12.97 -8.84 -21.12
CA ALA A 456 13.46 -7.66 -20.43
C ALA A 456 12.77 -6.38 -20.94
N ARG A 457 12.49 -6.31 -22.25
CA ARG A 457 11.80 -5.18 -22.85
C ARG A 457 10.34 -5.06 -22.38
N LEU A 458 9.60 -6.16 -22.33
CA LEU A 458 8.22 -6.18 -21.83
C LEU A 458 8.18 -5.81 -20.33
N GLN A 459 9.09 -6.37 -19.54
CA GLN A 459 9.21 -6.05 -18.12
C GLN A 459 9.61 -4.57 -17.87
N ALA A 460 10.48 -4.00 -18.72
CA ALA A 460 10.81 -2.57 -18.64
C ALA A 460 9.59 -1.67 -18.92
N LEU A 461 8.72 -2.06 -19.85
CA LEU A 461 7.46 -1.34 -20.10
C LEU A 461 6.47 -1.46 -18.95
N VAL A 462 6.34 -2.64 -18.33
CA VAL A 462 5.55 -2.82 -17.09
C VAL A 462 6.11 -1.97 -15.97
N ALA A 463 7.43 -2.00 -15.76
CA ALA A 463 8.10 -1.20 -14.74
C ALA A 463 7.86 0.31 -14.96
N LEU A 464 7.89 0.78 -16.20
CA LEU A 464 7.59 2.17 -16.53
C LEU A 464 6.12 2.51 -16.25
N CYS A 465 5.16 1.65 -16.63
CA CYS A 465 3.76 1.86 -16.30
C CYS A 465 3.54 1.93 -14.78
N LYS A 466 4.15 1.04 -14.00
CA LYS A 466 4.10 1.04 -12.53
C LYS A 466 4.73 2.31 -11.93
N ALA A 467 5.91 2.69 -12.40
CA ALA A 467 6.62 3.88 -11.93
C ALA A 467 5.83 5.18 -12.18
N LEU A 468 5.07 5.23 -13.27
CA LEU A 468 4.16 6.31 -13.59
C LEU A 468 2.81 6.23 -12.86
N GLY A 469 2.62 5.25 -11.97
CA GLY A 469 1.40 5.08 -11.17
C GLY A 469 0.29 4.28 -11.85
N GLY A 470 0.54 3.64 -13.00
CA GLY A 470 -0.40 2.72 -13.64
C GLY A 470 -1.77 3.30 -13.98
N GLY A 471 -1.84 4.60 -14.29
CA GLY A 471 -3.10 5.28 -14.57
C GLY A 471 -3.94 5.62 -13.34
N TRP A 472 -3.38 5.47 -12.14
CA TRP A 472 -4.04 5.90 -10.91
C TRP A 472 -4.16 7.44 -10.85
N ASP A 473 -5.29 7.93 -10.33
CA ASP A 473 -5.55 9.35 -10.13
C ASP A 473 -6.24 9.57 -8.78
N ALA A 474 -5.66 10.42 -7.95
CA ALA A 474 -6.19 10.77 -6.63
C ALA A 474 -7.61 11.38 -6.69
N SER A 475 -7.96 12.05 -7.79
CA SER A 475 -9.28 12.68 -8.00
C SER A 475 -10.37 11.66 -8.37
N SER A 476 -10.01 10.55 -8.97
CA SER A 476 -10.91 9.43 -9.20
C SER A 476 -11.01 8.61 -7.90
N SER A 477 -11.87 9.00 -6.99
CA SER A 477 -12.07 8.36 -5.69
C SER A 477 -12.68 6.95 -5.80
N ALA A 478 -12.16 6.11 -6.60
CA ALA A 478 -12.18 4.66 -6.67
C ALA A 478 -11.65 4.26 -8.04
N MET A 479 -10.49 3.64 -8.11
CA MET A 479 -10.31 2.61 -9.10
C MET A 479 -11.55 1.72 -8.93
N GLN A 480 -12.49 1.74 -9.90
CA GLN A 480 -13.69 0.91 -9.85
C GLN A 480 -13.25 -0.53 -10.09
N TRP A 481 -12.66 -1.12 -9.05
CA TRP A 481 -12.40 -2.54 -9.03
C TRP A 481 -13.76 -3.24 -9.13
N PRO A 482 -13.91 -4.29 -9.91
CA PRO A 482 -15.12 -5.10 -9.92
C PRO A 482 -15.47 -5.42 -8.46
N GLN A 483 -16.59 -4.92 -7.99
CA GLN A 483 -17.06 -5.28 -6.66
C GLN A 483 -17.31 -6.77 -6.70
N ALA A 484 -16.64 -7.52 -5.81
CA ALA A 484 -16.92 -8.94 -5.68
C ALA A 484 -18.42 -9.08 -5.44
N THR A 485 -19.12 -9.67 -6.40
CA THR A 485 -20.51 -10.05 -6.22
C THR A 485 -20.51 -10.99 -4.99
N PRO A 486 -21.23 -10.67 -3.89
CA PRO A 486 -21.24 -11.55 -2.73
C PRO A 486 -21.66 -12.94 -3.22
N ALA A 487 -20.84 -13.93 -2.88
CA ALA A 487 -21.11 -15.31 -3.23
C ALA A 487 -22.54 -15.64 -2.77
N ALA A 488 -23.40 -16.00 -3.70
CA ALA A 488 -24.76 -16.45 -3.43
C ALA A 488 -24.68 -17.80 -2.69
N GLY A 489 -24.47 -17.77 -1.36
CA GLY A 489 -24.22 -18.99 -0.59
C GLY A 489 -24.33 -18.93 0.92
N SER A 490 -24.81 -17.84 1.56
CA SER A 490 -24.99 -17.83 3.02
C SER A 490 -26.40 -17.51 3.52
N ALA A 491 -27.41 -17.71 2.67
CA ALA A 491 -28.81 -17.68 3.10
C ALA A 491 -29.35 -19.09 3.40
N ARG A 492 -28.74 -19.81 4.34
CA ARG A 492 -29.36 -20.99 4.97
C ARG A 492 -28.91 -21.07 6.43
N ASN A 493 -29.87 -20.82 7.29
CA ASN A 493 -30.04 -21.16 8.69
C ASN A 493 -30.19 -19.96 9.63
N ALA A 494 -31.34 -19.28 9.49
CA ALA A 494 -31.97 -18.58 10.58
C ALA A 494 -33.49 -18.84 10.47
N ALA A 495 -33.92 -20.05 10.80
CA ALA A 495 -35.32 -20.35 11.14
C ALA A 495 -35.36 -21.54 12.10
N SER A 496 -35.84 -21.17 13.28
CA SER A 496 -36.67 -22.03 14.20
C SER A 496 -35.95 -22.82 15.30
N PRO A 497 -36.69 -22.96 16.43
CA PRO A 497 -37.63 -22.04 17.10
C PRO A 497 -37.07 -21.52 18.44
#